data_1a75074313d91ef49ab75f53d7d4903e
#
_entry.id   1a75074313d91ef49ab75f53d7d4903e
#
_cell.length_a   1.000
_cell.length_b   1.000
_cell.length_c   1.000
_cell.angle_alpha   90.00
_cell.angle_beta   90.00
_cell.angle_gamma   90.00
#
_symmetry.space_group_name_H-M   'P 1'
#
loop_
_entity.id
_entity.type
_entity.pdbx_description
1 polymer ?
#
loop_
_entity_poly.entity_id
_entity_poly.type
_entity_poly.pdbx_seq_one_letter_code
_entity_poly.pdbx_strand_id
1 'polypeptide(L)'
;MGRSLQERPLYDHLVRHPRFTACIDAWWIEPVRHGEFRIDQPFLDLPNVIASPHNSGQGGDAHDIALRRAVENCRRALIGEAPLHVIGLDERLL
;
A
#
# COMPACT_ATOMS: atom_id res chain seq x y z
N MET A 1 -0.91 3.04 5.02
CA MET A 1 -2.37 2.94 4.86
C MET A 1 -3.10 4.07 5.54
N GLY A 2 -2.99 4.16 6.79
CA GLY A 2 -3.37 5.26 7.65
C GLY A 2 -4.70 5.96 7.34
N ARG A 3 -4.64 7.07 6.65
CA ARG A 3 -5.79 7.98 6.49
C ARG A 3 -6.64 7.71 5.26
N SER A 4 -6.14 6.96 4.28
CA SER A 4 -6.83 6.77 3.00
C SER A 4 -7.93 5.72 3.06
N LEU A 5 -7.83 4.75 3.96
CA LEU A 5 -8.80 3.66 4.09
C LEU A 5 -8.86 3.22 5.56
N GLN A 6 -10.05 3.31 6.15
CA GLN A 6 -10.27 2.92 7.53
C GLN A 6 -10.64 1.44 7.64
N GLU A 7 -10.13 0.78 8.68
CA GLU A 7 -10.27 -0.66 8.87
C GLU A 7 -11.72 -1.10 8.99
N ARG A 8 -12.47 -0.57 9.95
CA ARG A 8 -13.83 -1.00 10.22
C ARG A 8 -14.80 -0.73 9.08
N PRO A 9 -14.83 0.45 8.46
CA PRO A 9 -15.68 0.68 7.30
C PRO A 9 -15.41 -0.27 6.13
N LEU A 10 -14.14 -0.63 5.88
CA LEU A 10 -13.80 -1.62 4.86
C LEU A 10 -14.34 -2.99 5.23
N TYR A 11 -14.15 -3.42 6.47
CA TYR A 11 -14.68 -4.70 6.96
C TYR A 11 -16.20 -4.77 6.80
N ASP A 12 -16.91 -3.75 7.25
CA ASP A 12 -18.38 -3.69 7.15
C ASP A 12 -18.84 -3.73 5.69
N HIS A 13 -18.12 -3.07 4.79
CA HIS A 13 -18.41 -3.11 3.36
C HIS A 13 -18.25 -4.53 2.79
N LEU A 14 -17.16 -5.20 3.15
CA LEU A 14 -16.88 -6.56 2.68
C LEU A 14 -17.92 -7.57 3.15
N VAL A 15 -18.39 -7.44 4.39
CA VAL A 15 -19.45 -8.29 4.94
C VAL A 15 -20.77 -8.09 4.17
N ARG A 16 -21.10 -6.84 3.85
CA ARG A 16 -22.36 -6.52 3.16
C ARG A 16 -22.31 -6.77 1.66
N HIS A 17 -21.12 -6.83 1.07
CA HIS A 17 -20.94 -6.97 -0.37
C HIS A 17 -20.04 -8.18 -0.70
N PRO A 18 -20.56 -9.41 -0.61
CA PRO A 18 -19.73 -10.62 -0.78
C PRO A 18 -19.17 -10.80 -2.19
N ARG A 19 -19.68 -10.05 -3.18
CA ARG A 19 -19.12 -10.04 -4.54
C ARG A 19 -17.96 -9.06 -4.71
N PHE A 20 -17.76 -8.16 -3.76
CA PHE A 20 -16.60 -7.27 -3.74
C PHE A 20 -15.42 -8.02 -3.13
N THR A 21 -14.28 -8.03 -3.81
CA THR A 21 -13.06 -8.68 -3.32
C THR A 21 -12.05 -7.62 -2.95
N ALA A 22 -11.48 -7.71 -1.75
CA ALA A 22 -10.37 -6.87 -1.32
C ALA A 22 -9.08 -7.68 -1.35
N CYS A 23 -8.05 -7.11 -1.99
CA CYS A 23 -6.68 -7.61 -1.93
C CYS A 23 -5.91 -6.69 -1.00
N ILE A 24 -5.49 -7.19 0.16
CA ILE A 24 -4.86 -6.37 1.20
C ILE A 24 -3.44 -6.85 1.42
N ASP A 25 -2.47 -5.97 1.18
CA ASP A 25 -1.05 -6.24 1.40
C ASP A 25 -0.50 -5.37 2.54
N ALA A 26 -0.90 -4.10 2.61
CA ALA A 26 -0.53 -3.18 3.68
C ALA A 26 -1.62 -3.14 4.74
N TRP A 27 -1.23 -3.29 6.00
CA TRP A 27 -2.15 -3.41 7.14
C TRP A 27 -2.06 -2.18 8.05
N TRP A 28 -3.08 -1.97 8.88
CA TRP A 28 -3.18 -0.77 9.73
C TRP A 28 -2.16 -0.77 10.87
N ILE A 29 -1.88 -1.94 11.45
CA ILE A 29 -0.88 -2.12 12.51
C ILE A 29 0.14 -3.16 12.04
N GLU A 30 1.36 -2.70 11.82
CA GLU A 30 2.44 -3.53 11.24
C GLU A 30 3.71 -3.47 12.08
N PRO A 31 4.55 -4.55 12.08
CA PRO A 31 5.70 -4.68 12.96
C PRO A 31 6.72 -3.55 12.86
N VAL A 32 7.05 -3.10 11.64
CA VAL A 32 8.10 -2.09 11.44
C VAL A 32 7.70 -0.75 12.07
N ARG A 33 6.43 -0.36 11.92
CA ARG A 33 5.95 0.93 12.40
C ARG A 33 5.43 0.87 13.84
N HIS A 34 4.83 -0.25 14.25
CA HIS A 34 4.08 -0.35 15.49
C HIS A 34 4.66 -1.39 16.46
N GLY A 35 5.69 -2.16 16.06
CA GLY A 35 6.28 -3.21 16.88
C GLY A 35 5.46 -4.49 16.99
N GLU A 36 4.28 -4.53 16.37
CA GLU A 36 3.39 -5.70 16.36
C GLU A 36 2.57 -5.74 15.08
N PHE A 37 2.09 -6.91 14.71
CA PHE A 37 1.04 -7.07 13.73
C PHE A 37 -0.29 -7.27 14.44
N ARG A 38 -1.28 -6.45 14.12
CA ARG A 38 -2.62 -6.57 14.69
C ARG A 38 -3.70 -6.20 13.68
N ILE A 39 -4.75 -7.00 13.64
CA ILE A 39 -5.97 -6.72 12.90
C ILE A 39 -7.12 -6.64 13.92
N ASP A 40 -7.82 -5.51 13.96
CA ASP A 40 -8.91 -5.33 14.91
C ASP A 40 -10.22 -5.96 14.42
N GLN A 41 -10.33 -6.25 13.11
CA GLN A 41 -11.48 -6.94 12.51
C GLN A 41 -11.03 -8.26 11.88
N PRO A 42 -11.88 -9.32 11.88
CA PRO A 42 -11.47 -10.64 11.38
C PRO A 42 -11.50 -10.74 9.84
N PHE A 43 -10.68 -9.97 9.17
CA PHE A 43 -10.57 -9.96 7.71
C PHE A 43 -10.20 -11.34 7.13
N LEU A 44 -9.33 -12.08 7.83
CA LEU A 44 -8.84 -13.37 7.34
C LEU A 44 -9.90 -14.46 7.33
N ASP A 45 -11.02 -14.25 8.03
CA ASP A 45 -12.15 -15.16 8.03
C ASP A 45 -13.13 -14.90 6.86
N LEU A 46 -12.95 -13.79 6.14
CA LEU A 46 -13.83 -13.44 5.02
C LEU A 46 -13.40 -14.12 3.72
N PRO A 47 -14.36 -14.73 2.98
CA PRO A 47 -14.06 -15.42 1.73
C PRO A 47 -13.69 -14.46 0.57
N ASN A 48 -14.02 -13.18 0.69
CA ASN A 48 -13.76 -12.16 -0.31
C ASN A 48 -12.56 -11.27 0.04
N VAL A 49 -11.63 -11.78 0.86
CA VAL A 49 -10.36 -11.12 1.17
C VAL A 49 -9.20 -12.00 0.69
N ILE A 50 -8.32 -11.41 -0.09
CA ILE A 50 -7.03 -11.98 -0.47
C ILE A 50 -5.96 -11.20 0.28
N ALA A 51 -5.25 -11.86 1.17
CA ALA A 51 -4.30 -11.22 2.07
C ALA A 51 -2.86 -11.62 1.75
N SER A 52 -1.94 -10.69 1.92
CA SER A 52 -0.50 -10.93 1.87
C SER A 52 0.20 -10.11 2.96
N PRO A 53 1.43 -10.50 3.38
CA PRO A 53 2.07 -9.91 4.55
C PRO A 53 2.97 -8.71 4.20
N HIS A 54 2.46 -7.74 3.46
CA HIS A 54 3.16 -6.53 3.02
C HIS A 54 4.46 -6.85 2.27
N ASN A 55 4.37 -7.78 1.33
CA ASN A 55 5.52 -8.25 0.56
C ASN A 55 5.35 -8.12 -0.95
N SER A 56 4.36 -7.39 -1.42
CA SER A 56 4.09 -7.24 -2.86
C SER A 56 5.24 -6.57 -3.63
N GLY A 57 6.05 -5.76 -2.93
CA GLY A 57 7.23 -5.13 -3.52
C GLY A 57 8.47 -6.02 -3.62
N GLN A 58 8.41 -7.28 -3.19
CA GLN A 58 9.56 -8.20 -3.12
C GLN A 58 9.61 -9.21 -4.27
N GLY A 59 8.79 -9.03 -5.29
CA GLY A 59 8.73 -9.97 -6.42
C GLY A 59 9.81 -9.72 -7.47
N GLY A 60 10.47 -10.78 -7.93
CA GLY A 60 11.37 -10.76 -9.09
C GLY A 60 12.43 -9.66 -9.04
N ASP A 61 12.43 -8.80 -10.05
CA ASP A 61 13.34 -7.67 -10.23
C ASP A 61 12.77 -6.32 -9.74
N ALA A 62 11.70 -6.34 -8.95
CA ALA A 62 11.01 -5.13 -8.50
C ALA A 62 11.93 -4.16 -7.75
N HIS A 63 12.84 -4.68 -6.91
CA HIS A 63 13.81 -3.86 -6.20
C HIS A 63 14.76 -3.13 -7.15
N ASP A 64 15.30 -3.81 -8.14
CA ASP A 64 16.21 -3.22 -9.13
C ASP A 64 15.50 -2.14 -9.96
N ILE A 65 14.27 -2.41 -10.38
CA ILE A 65 13.45 -1.44 -11.13
C ILE A 65 13.19 -0.20 -10.28
N ALA A 66 12.79 -0.38 -9.02
CA ALA A 66 12.52 0.73 -8.10
C ALA A 66 13.77 1.58 -7.86
N LEU A 67 14.93 0.94 -7.66
CA LEU A 67 16.20 1.61 -7.46
C LEU A 67 16.61 2.43 -8.69
N ARG A 68 16.48 1.84 -9.88
CA ARG A 68 16.81 2.54 -11.15
C ARG A 68 15.93 3.77 -11.34
N ARG A 69 14.65 3.69 -11.05
CA ARG A 69 13.71 4.83 -11.13
C ARG A 69 14.07 5.93 -10.13
N ALA A 70 14.43 5.57 -8.92
CA ALA A 70 14.85 6.53 -7.91
C ALA A 70 16.15 7.24 -8.32
N VAL A 71 17.13 6.51 -8.80
CA VAL A 71 18.41 7.07 -9.31
C VAL A 71 18.18 7.98 -10.51
N GLU A 72 17.30 7.60 -11.44
CA GLU A 72 16.93 8.44 -12.58
C GLU A 72 16.33 9.76 -12.14
N ASN A 73 15.45 9.77 -11.13
CA ASN A 73 14.90 11.02 -10.59
C ASN A 73 15.96 11.88 -9.89
N CYS A 74 16.93 11.27 -9.22
CA CYS A 74 18.06 12.00 -8.66
C CYS A 74 18.89 12.65 -9.76
N ARG A 75 19.19 11.92 -10.85
CA ARG A 75 19.90 12.46 -11.99
C ARG A 75 19.16 13.67 -12.59
N ARG A 76 17.88 13.54 -12.82
CA ARG A 76 17.04 14.61 -13.36
C ARG A 76 17.06 15.85 -12.48
N ALA A 77 16.94 15.68 -11.17
CA ALA A 77 17.01 16.78 -10.23
C ALA A 77 18.36 17.53 -10.28
N LEU A 78 19.46 16.79 -10.42
CA LEU A 78 20.79 17.37 -10.49
C LEU A 78 21.04 18.19 -11.76
N ILE A 79 20.41 17.84 -12.87
CA ILE A 79 20.61 18.56 -14.15
C ILE A 79 19.45 19.48 -14.50
N GLY A 80 18.46 19.64 -13.61
CA GLY A 80 17.34 20.54 -13.79
C GLY A 80 16.22 20.03 -14.69
N GLU A 81 16.19 18.74 -15.01
CA GLU A 81 15.07 18.12 -15.72
C GLU A 81 13.89 17.84 -14.77
N ALA A 82 12.68 17.82 -15.34
CA ALA A 82 11.49 17.47 -14.58
C ALA A 82 11.54 16.01 -14.09
N PRO A 83 11.24 15.74 -12.81
CA PRO A 83 11.19 14.38 -12.29
C PRO A 83 10.01 13.60 -12.87
N LEU A 84 10.13 12.26 -12.87
CA LEU A 84 9.07 11.34 -13.26
C LEU A 84 8.19 11.00 -12.07
N HIS A 85 6.94 10.67 -12.34
CA HIS A 85 5.98 10.14 -11.33
C HIS A 85 5.78 11.08 -10.13
N VAL A 86 5.69 12.38 -10.38
CA VAL A 86 5.46 13.37 -9.33
C VAL A 86 4.04 13.23 -8.79
N ILE A 87 3.93 13.13 -7.46
CA ILE A 87 2.65 13.11 -6.79
C ILE A 87 2.10 14.53 -6.71
N GLY A 88 0.89 14.76 -7.21
CA GLY A 88 0.22 16.04 -7.16
C GLY A 88 -0.07 16.52 -5.74
N LEU A 89 -0.25 17.83 -5.55
CA LEU A 89 -0.52 18.39 -4.23
C LEU A 89 -1.81 17.83 -3.61
N ASP A 90 -2.84 17.66 -4.42
CA ASP A 90 -4.12 17.09 -4.03
C ASP A 90 -3.97 15.63 -3.53
N GLU A 91 -3.12 14.85 -4.18
CA GLU A 91 -2.84 13.48 -3.77
C GLU A 91 -2.08 13.41 -2.44
N ARG A 92 -1.27 14.42 -2.13
CA ARG A 92 -0.50 14.47 -0.87
C ARG A 92 -1.36 14.75 0.35
N LEU A 93 -2.58 15.23 0.15
CA LEU A 93 -3.52 15.56 1.23
C LEU A 93 -4.42 14.40 1.63
N LEU A 94 -4.33 13.27 0.96
CA LEU A 94 -5.11 12.06 1.27
C LEU A 94 -4.62 11.32 2.50
#